data_fc89fd4eee457375390f802e9e2abfb9
#
_entry.id   fc89fd4eee457375390f802e9e2abfb9
#
_cell.length_a   1.000
_cell.length_b   1.000
_cell.length_c   1.000
_cell.angle_alpha   90.00
_cell.angle_beta   90.00
_cell.angle_gamma   90.00
#
_symmetry.space_group_name_H-M   'P 1'
#
loop_
_entity.id
_entity.type
_entity.pdbx_description
1 polymer ?
#
loop_
_entity_poly.entity_id
_entity_poly.type
_entity_poly.pdbx_seq_one_letter_code
_entity_poly.pdbx_strand_id
1 'polypeptide(L)'
;TSPDSCIPSGEEVLLQLAKTIVGKETNPYKQARLIYNYMLENYHLLNQLQPKDISSTSLVTSLQGDAYDFAIIFTALCRATGIPALPISGILVDNAKNGQNHWWTEIYLENFGWIPVDIALAAGLDFNQLEEIENPREFYFGNLDVHHIAFSRGWNEIHPTIITNKTVYRPKTYGLQSIWEETTTGTINYSSFWSDPVVL
;
A
#
# COMPACT_ATOMS: atom_id res chain seq x y z
N THR A 1 5.83 10.09 9.84
CA THR A 1 6.90 10.06 8.81
C THR A 1 8.06 9.16 9.18
N SER A 2 8.04 8.54 10.36
CA SER A 2 9.13 7.67 10.78
C SER A 2 9.25 6.46 9.83
N PRO A 3 10.48 6.04 9.47
CA PRO A 3 10.70 4.77 8.82
C PRO A 3 10.24 3.63 9.74
N ASP A 4 9.71 2.58 9.16
CA ASP A 4 9.48 1.30 9.84
C ASP A 4 10.05 0.16 8.98
N SER A 5 10.07 -1.06 9.50
CA SER A 5 10.71 -2.20 8.84
C SER A 5 10.13 -2.53 7.46
N CYS A 6 8.89 -2.15 7.22
CA CYS A 6 8.17 -2.45 5.99
C CYS A 6 8.03 -1.24 5.07
N ILE A 7 8.23 -0.04 5.62
CA ILE A 7 8.21 1.23 4.87
C ILE A 7 9.52 1.97 5.15
N PRO A 8 10.64 1.53 4.56
CA PRO A 8 11.97 2.03 4.87
C PRO A 8 12.24 3.41 4.24
N SER A 9 11.38 4.38 4.53
CA SER A 9 11.48 5.74 3.99
C SER A 9 12.77 6.48 4.33
N GLY A 10 13.56 5.94 5.28
CA GLY A 10 14.88 6.45 5.65
C GLY A 10 16.05 5.88 4.84
N GLU A 11 15.81 4.91 3.96
CA GLU A 11 16.85 4.34 3.11
C GLU A 11 17.37 5.37 2.11
N GLU A 12 18.69 5.45 1.97
CA GLU A 12 19.35 6.46 1.13
C GLU A 12 18.84 6.47 -0.31
N VAL A 13 18.57 5.29 -0.90
CA VAL A 13 18.06 5.17 -2.27
C VAL A 13 16.69 5.82 -2.43
N LEU A 14 15.80 5.67 -1.43
CA LEU A 14 14.47 6.27 -1.43
C LEU A 14 14.54 7.78 -1.19
N LEU A 15 15.40 8.23 -0.28
CA LEU A 15 15.63 9.65 -0.04
C LEU A 15 16.16 10.37 -1.29
N GLN A 16 17.13 9.76 -1.98
CA GLN A 16 17.69 10.33 -3.21
C GLN A 16 16.67 10.34 -4.36
N LEU A 17 15.91 9.26 -4.52
CA LEU A 17 14.84 9.21 -5.52
C LEU A 17 13.78 10.27 -5.24
N ALA A 18 13.24 10.33 -4.02
CA ALA A 18 12.25 11.33 -3.62
C ALA A 18 12.74 12.75 -3.87
N LYS A 19 13.97 13.06 -3.46
CA LYS A 19 14.60 14.36 -3.70
C LYS A 19 14.74 14.68 -5.20
N THR A 20 15.08 13.70 -6.00
CA THR A 20 15.19 13.86 -7.45
C THR A 20 13.84 14.18 -8.08
N ILE A 21 12.78 13.47 -7.65
CA ILE A 21 11.42 13.65 -8.16
C ILE A 21 10.88 15.05 -7.79
N VAL A 22 10.96 15.42 -6.53
CA VAL A 22 10.35 16.69 -6.07
C VAL A 22 11.20 17.92 -6.37
N GLY A 23 12.50 17.75 -6.57
CA GLY A 23 13.42 18.83 -6.92
C GLY A 23 13.42 19.97 -5.90
N LYS A 24 12.95 21.15 -6.32
CA LYS A 24 12.85 22.35 -5.47
C LYS A 24 11.43 22.65 -4.99
N GLU A 25 10.47 21.79 -5.29
CA GLU A 25 9.09 22.00 -4.84
C GLU A 25 9.01 21.89 -3.31
N THR A 26 8.31 22.81 -2.68
CA THR A 26 8.14 22.87 -1.22
C THR A 26 6.70 22.66 -0.76
N ASN A 27 5.73 22.75 -1.67
CA ASN A 27 4.33 22.53 -1.35
C ASN A 27 4.06 21.02 -1.25
N PRO A 28 3.60 20.48 -0.09
CA PRO A 28 3.42 19.04 0.12
C PRO A 28 2.44 18.39 -0.87
N TYR A 29 1.36 19.08 -1.23
CA TYR A 29 0.41 18.58 -2.22
C TYR A 29 1.07 18.40 -3.59
N LYS A 30 1.85 19.40 -4.02
CA LYS A 30 2.56 19.34 -5.31
C LYS A 30 3.68 18.30 -5.28
N GLN A 31 4.39 18.16 -4.16
CA GLN A 31 5.39 17.10 -3.99
C GLN A 31 4.76 15.70 -4.13
N ALA A 32 3.65 15.46 -3.42
CA ALA A 32 2.92 14.19 -3.53
C ALA A 32 2.43 13.95 -4.97
N ARG A 33 1.95 15.01 -5.65
CA ARG A 33 1.52 14.92 -7.05
C ARG A 33 2.67 14.60 -8.02
N LEU A 34 3.85 15.16 -7.78
CA LEU A 34 5.05 14.84 -8.57
C LEU A 34 5.45 13.37 -8.38
N ILE A 35 5.44 12.86 -7.15
CA ILE A 35 5.72 11.45 -6.85
C ILE A 35 4.68 10.54 -7.53
N TYR A 36 3.41 10.88 -7.41
CA TYR A 36 2.32 10.16 -8.06
C TYR A 36 2.49 10.07 -9.58
N ASN A 37 2.71 11.21 -10.23
CA ASN A 37 2.92 11.25 -11.68
C ASN A 37 4.16 10.47 -12.09
N TYR A 38 5.27 10.60 -11.34
CA TYR A 38 6.47 9.84 -11.59
C TYR A 38 6.22 8.33 -11.56
N MET A 39 5.44 7.85 -10.59
CA MET A 39 5.09 6.43 -10.51
C MET A 39 4.22 5.98 -11.68
N LEU A 40 3.21 6.77 -12.06
CA LEU A 40 2.35 6.46 -13.22
C LEU A 40 3.09 6.45 -14.56
N GLU A 41 4.19 7.18 -14.66
CA GLU A 41 4.98 7.28 -15.89
C GLU A 41 6.10 6.23 -15.97
N ASN A 42 6.62 5.79 -14.83
CA ASN A 42 7.84 4.98 -14.78
C ASN A 42 7.62 3.56 -14.25
N TYR A 43 6.54 3.32 -13.51
CA TYR A 43 6.28 2.00 -12.92
C TYR A 43 5.24 1.22 -13.72
N HIS A 44 5.48 -0.08 -13.84
CA HIS A 44 4.54 -1.02 -14.47
C HIS A 44 3.72 -1.75 -13.41
N LEU A 45 2.39 -1.60 -13.49
CA LEU A 45 1.46 -2.28 -12.59
C LEU A 45 1.28 -3.75 -13.02
N LEU A 46 1.40 -4.66 -12.06
CA LEU A 46 1.06 -6.06 -12.21
C LEU A 46 -0.36 -6.29 -11.67
N ASN A 47 -1.27 -6.76 -12.51
CA ASN A 47 -2.68 -6.97 -12.15
C ASN A 47 -2.92 -8.13 -11.18
N GLN A 48 -1.91 -8.96 -10.92
CA GLN A 48 -2.01 -10.07 -9.99
C GLN A 48 -1.07 -9.85 -8.81
N LEU A 49 -1.57 -10.15 -7.61
CA LEU A 49 -0.76 -10.12 -6.40
C LEU A 49 0.42 -11.06 -6.50
N GLN A 50 1.61 -10.54 -6.21
CA GLN A 50 2.83 -11.32 -6.24
C GLN A 50 2.99 -12.09 -4.91
N PRO A 51 3.34 -13.38 -4.97
CA PRO A 51 3.45 -14.22 -3.77
C PRO A 51 4.64 -13.87 -2.87
N LYS A 52 5.58 -13.05 -3.35
CA LYS A 52 6.78 -12.66 -2.61
C LYS A 52 6.69 -11.22 -2.15
N ASP A 53 7.07 -11.00 -0.91
CA ASP A 53 7.31 -9.65 -0.43
C ASP A 53 8.57 -9.09 -1.10
N ILE A 54 8.38 -8.07 -1.92
CA ILE A 54 9.46 -7.31 -2.52
C ILE A 54 9.72 -6.13 -1.61
N SER A 55 10.98 -5.92 -1.21
CA SER A 55 11.30 -4.75 -0.39
C SER A 55 11.06 -3.47 -1.19
N SER A 56 10.60 -2.39 -0.53
CA SER A 56 10.38 -1.10 -1.18
C SER A 56 11.65 -0.58 -1.87
N THR A 57 12.82 -0.93 -1.38
CA THR A 57 14.09 -0.58 -2.01
C THR A 57 14.35 -1.32 -3.31
N SER A 58 13.93 -2.58 -3.42
CA SER A 58 14.07 -3.32 -4.69
C SER A 58 13.04 -2.83 -5.73
N LEU A 59 11.89 -2.30 -5.32
CA LEU A 59 10.92 -1.69 -6.23
C LEU A 59 11.47 -0.45 -6.94
N VAL A 60 12.39 0.28 -6.32
CA VAL A 60 13.07 1.43 -6.96
C VAL A 60 13.82 1.03 -8.22
N THR A 61 14.35 -0.18 -8.25
CA THR A 61 15.12 -0.72 -9.39
C THR A 61 14.28 -1.54 -10.35
N SER A 62 13.33 -2.33 -9.84
CA SER A 62 12.48 -3.18 -10.68
C SER A 62 11.46 -2.39 -11.49
N LEU A 63 11.02 -1.24 -10.99
CA LEU A 63 10.01 -0.36 -11.59
C LEU A 63 8.72 -1.09 -11.95
N GLN A 64 8.39 -2.15 -11.20
CA GLN A 64 7.16 -2.92 -11.37
C GLN A 64 6.69 -3.52 -10.06
N GLY A 65 5.39 -3.63 -9.88
CA GLY A 65 4.80 -4.21 -8.69
C GLY A 65 3.28 -4.30 -8.77
N ASP A 66 2.68 -4.96 -7.81
CA ASP A 66 1.23 -5.04 -7.65
C ASP A 66 0.66 -3.84 -6.86
N ALA A 67 -0.65 -3.83 -6.60
CA ALA A 67 -1.31 -2.74 -5.87
C ALA A 67 -0.72 -2.52 -4.47
N TYR A 68 -0.32 -3.59 -3.77
CA TYR A 68 0.37 -3.49 -2.49
C TYR A 68 1.70 -2.76 -2.63
N ASP A 69 2.52 -3.16 -3.60
CA ASP A 69 3.83 -2.58 -3.86
C ASP A 69 3.71 -1.08 -4.20
N PHE A 70 2.70 -0.71 -5.01
CA PHE A 70 2.42 0.67 -5.35
C PHE A 70 2.05 1.52 -4.12
N ALA A 71 1.19 1.00 -3.24
CA ALA A 71 0.83 1.71 -2.01
C ALA A 71 2.04 1.89 -1.07
N ILE A 72 2.88 0.86 -0.92
CA ILE A 72 4.04 0.91 -0.03
C ILE A 72 5.12 1.86 -0.56
N ILE A 73 5.47 1.80 -1.86
CA ILE A 73 6.50 2.68 -2.41
C ILE A 73 6.07 4.14 -2.42
N PHE A 74 4.82 4.43 -2.76
CA PHE A 74 4.28 5.79 -2.70
C PHE A 74 4.30 6.34 -1.28
N THR A 75 3.86 5.53 -0.30
CA THR A 75 3.95 5.89 1.11
C THR A 75 5.40 6.20 1.52
N ALA A 76 6.35 5.35 1.13
CA ALA A 76 7.76 5.53 1.45
C ALA A 76 8.33 6.82 0.84
N LEU A 77 8.05 7.08 -0.43
CA LEU A 77 8.51 8.30 -1.13
C LEU A 77 7.88 9.57 -0.54
N CYS A 78 6.59 9.55 -0.19
CA CYS A 78 5.96 10.68 0.51
C CYS A 78 6.60 10.94 1.86
N ARG A 79 6.83 9.90 2.67
CA ARG A 79 7.52 10.02 3.96
C ARG A 79 8.94 10.52 3.82
N ALA A 80 9.66 10.11 2.77
CA ALA A 80 11.02 10.58 2.47
C ALA A 80 11.07 12.07 2.16
N THR A 81 9.99 12.69 1.70
CA THR A 81 9.87 14.16 1.53
C THR A 81 9.29 14.88 2.74
N GLY A 82 9.00 14.16 3.84
CA GLY A 82 8.41 14.73 5.05
C GLY A 82 6.88 14.77 5.07
N ILE A 83 6.21 14.27 4.05
CA ILE A 83 4.74 14.19 3.99
C ILE A 83 4.28 12.98 4.82
N PRO A 84 3.44 13.17 5.86
CA PRO A 84 2.85 12.03 6.56
C PRO A 84 1.98 11.22 5.62
N ALA A 85 2.23 9.92 5.55
CA ALA A 85 1.50 9.00 4.68
C ALA A 85 1.29 7.65 5.37
N LEU A 86 0.16 7.01 5.09
CA LEU A 86 -0.24 5.72 5.65
C LEU A 86 -0.73 4.81 4.53
N PRO A 87 -0.23 3.57 4.43
CA PRO A 87 -0.86 2.58 3.57
C PRO A 87 -2.17 2.11 4.19
N ILE A 88 -3.14 1.86 3.36
CA ILE A 88 -4.46 1.34 3.72
C ILE A 88 -4.59 -0.05 3.10
N SER A 89 -5.06 -1.01 3.88
CA SER A 89 -5.44 -2.33 3.39
C SER A 89 -6.94 -2.50 3.42
N GLY A 90 -7.48 -3.06 2.37
CA GLY A 90 -8.90 -3.32 2.25
C GLY A 90 -9.23 -4.20 1.06
N ILE A 91 -10.41 -4.00 0.54
CA ILE A 91 -10.89 -4.65 -0.68
C ILE A 91 -11.55 -3.64 -1.62
N LEU A 92 -11.55 -3.98 -2.89
CA LEU A 92 -12.49 -3.44 -3.87
C LEU A 92 -13.63 -4.43 -4.03
N VAL A 93 -14.86 -3.93 -4.04
CA VAL A 93 -16.06 -4.75 -4.26
C VAL A 93 -16.63 -4.44 -5.64
N ASP A 94 -16.66 -5.44 -6.52
CA ASP A 94 -17.17 -5.29 -7.87
C ASP A 94 -18.70 -5.30 -7.93
N ASN A 95 -19.27 -5.10 -9.14
CA ASN A 95 -20.69 -5.10 -9.39
C ASN A 95 -21.38 -6.45 -9.11
N ALA A 96 -20.62 -7.53 -9.15
CA ALA A 96 -21.09 -8.89 -8.86
C ALA A 96 -20.93 -9.26 -7.38
N LYS A 97 -20.54 -8.29 -6.52
CA LYS A 97 -20.24 -8.45 -5.10
C LYS A 97 -19.02 -9.34 -4.82
N ASN A 98 -18.10 -9.47 -5.75
CA ASN A 98 -16.83 -10.11 -5.47
C ASN A 98 -15.87 -9.12 -4.82
N GLY A 99 -15.17 -9.57 -3.78
CA GLY A 99 -14.13 -8.78 -3.12
C GLY A 99 -12.76 -9.10 -3.69
N GLN A 100 -12.01 -8.09 -4.09
CA GLN A 100 -10.61 -8.18 -4.51
C GLN A 100 -9.73 -7.50 -3.47
N ASN A 101 -8.72 -8.19 -2.93
CA ASN A 101 -7.76 -7.57 -2.02
C ASN A 101 -7.10 -6.37 -2.68
N HIS A 102 -7.07 -5.25 -1.96
CA HIS A 102 -6.58 -3.99 -2.51
C HIS A 102 -5.90 -3.11 -1.48
N TRP A 103 -4.98 -2.25 -1.95
CA TRP A 103 -4.22 -1.32 -1.13
C TRP A 103 -4.12 0.03 -1.82
N TRP A 104 -4.22 1.07 -1.00
CA TRP A 104 -4.02 2.45 -1.41
C TRP A 104 -3.27 3.22 -0.32
N THR A 105 -3.10 4.49 -0.49
CA THR A 105 -2.40 5.35 0.48
C THR A 105 -3.29 6.50 0.89
N GLU A 106 -3.17 6.93 2.13
CA GLU A 106 -3.64 8.25 2.56
C GLU A 106 -2.44 9.13 2.91
N ILE A 107 -2.44 10.37 2.41
CA ILE A 107 -1.46 11.41 2.75
C ILE A 107 -2.11 12.48 3.61
N TYR A 108 -1.37 13.03 4.58
CA TYR A 108 -1.87 14.14 5.39
C TYR A 108 -1.37 15.47 4.87
N LEU A 109 -2.31 16.37 4.61
CA LEU A 109 -2.02 17.75 4.22
C LEU A 109 -2.59 18.71 5.27
N GLU A 110 -1.76 19.64 5.71
CA GLU A 110 -2.16 20.67 6.66
C GLU A 110 -3.37 21.45 6.12
N ASN A 111 -4.37 21.67 6.99
CA ASN A 111 -5.67 22.30 6.69
C ASN A 111 -6.66 21.49 5.84
N PHE A 112 -6.27 20.34 5.30
CA PHE A 112 -7.15 19.46 4.52
C PHE A 112 -7.40 18.11 5.20
N GLY A 113 -6.46 17.65 6.04
CA GLY A 113 -6.52 16.34 6.69
C GLY A 113 -5.95 15.22 5.82
N TRP A 114 -6.46 14.02 6.02
CA TRP A 114 -6.05 12.83 5.26
C TRP A 114 -6.75 12.78 3.92
N ILE A 115 -5.97 12.66 2.87
CA ILE A 115 -6.43 12.61 1.47
C ILE A 115 -6.06 11.24 0.89
N PRO A 116 -7.03 10.50 0.32
CA PRO A 116 -6.75 9.21 -0.29
C PRO A 116 -6.05 9.36 -1.64
N VAL A 117 -5.19 8.40 -1.96
CA VAL A 117 -4.51 8.29 -3.25
C VAL A 117 -4.43 6.83 -3.65
N ASP A 118 -5.07 6.47 -4.74
CA ASP A 118 -5.01 5.12 -5.30
C ASP A 118 -4.27 5.11 -6.63
N ILE A 119 -3.00 4.75 -6.56
CA ILE A 119 -2.14 4.73 -7.76
C ILE A 119 -2.44 3.51 -8.63
N ALA A 120 -2.82 2.39 -8.03
CA ALA A 120 -3.04 1.16 -8.79
C ALA A 120 -4.26 1.31 -9.72
N LEU A 121 -5.38 1.84 -9.23
CA LEU A 121 -6.54 2.14 -10.08
C LEU A 121 -6.22 3.23 -11.10
N ALA A 122 -5.47 4.25 -10.72
CA ALA A 122 -5.01 5.28 -11.63
C ALA A 122 -4.08 4.76 -12.74
N ALA A 123 -3.30 3.71 -12.45
CA ALA A 123 -2.43 3.02 -13.40
C ALA A 123 -3.16 2.00 -14.29
N GLY A 124 -4.46 1.79 -14.05
CA GLY A 124 -5.29 0.88 -14.85
C GLY A 124 -5.35 -0.54 -14.28
N LEU A 125 -5.40 -0.68 -12.93
CA LEU A 125 -5.72 -1.97 -12.31
C LEU A 125 -7.00 -2.53 -12.92
N ASP A 126 -6.95 -3.81 -13.34
CA ASP A 126 -8.10 -4.50 -13.90
C ASP A 126 -9.14 -4.75 -12.80
N PHE A 127 -10.20 -3.96 -12.84
CA PHE A 127 -11.29 -4.00 -11.88
C PHE A 127 -12.61 -3.62 -12.55
N ASN A 128 -13.64 -4.44 -12.32
CA ASN A 128 -14.97 -4.23 -12.91
C ASN A 128 -15.78 -3.20 -12.11
N GLN A 129 -15.64 -1.93 -12.47
CA GLN A 129 -16.32 -0.79 -11.83
C GLN A 129 -17.79 -0.68 -12.22
N LEU A 130 -18.60 -0.07 -11.33
CA LEU A 130 -20.02 0.29 -11.59
C LEU A 130 -20.16 1.34 -12.67
N GLU A 131 -19.32 2.34 -12.62
CA GLU A 131 -19.32 3.47 -13.54
C GLU A 131 -17.90 3.69 -14.07
N GLU A 132 -17.82 4.02 -15.34
CA GLU A 132 -16.54 4.37 -15.95
C GLU A 132 -16.09 5.74 -15.44
N ILE A 133 -14.88 5.80 -14.90
CA ILE A 133 -14.25 7.06 -14.49
C ILE A 133 -13.52 7.65 -15.69
N GLU A 134 -13.99 8.79 -16.19
CA GLU A 134 -13.47 9.44 -17.40
C GLU A 134 -11.94 9.68 -17.33
N ASN A 135 -11.43 10.11 -16.17
CA ASN A 135 -10.01 10.34 -15.97
C ASN A 135 -9.51 9.74 -14.64
N PRO A 136 -9.18 8.44 -14.61
CA PRO A 136 -8.73 7.77 -13.38
C PRO A 136 -7.49 8.43 -12.75
N ARG A 137 -6.57 8.93 -13.57
CA ARG A 137 -5.33 9.58 -13.10
C ARG A 137 -5.59 10.87 -12.32
N GLU A 138 -6.62 11.62 -12.68
CA GLU A 138 -7.01 12.81 -11.92
C GLU A 138 -7.89 12.45 -10.73
N PHE A 139 -8.82 11.53 -10.92
CA PHE A 139 -9.80 11.14 -9.92
C PHE A 139 -9.15 10.52 -8.67
N TYR A 140 -8.30 9.51 -8.85
CA TYR A 140 -7.71 8.76 -7.72
C TYR A 140 -6.58 9.48 -6.99
N PHE A 141 -6.31 10.71 -7.31
CA PHE A 141 -5.48 11.59 -6.48
C PHE A 141 -6.37 12.56 -5.70
N GLY A 142 -6.85 12.12 -4.57
CA GLY A 142 -7.71 12.89 -3.66
C GLY A 142 -9.14 12.37 -3.53
N ASN A 143 -9.54 11.40 -4.35
CA ASN A 143 -10.85 10.78 -4.31
C ASN A 143 -10.78 9.25 -4.34
N LEU A 144 -11.80 8.62 -3.76
CA LEU A 144 -12.08 7.20 -3.92
C LEU A 144 -13.53 7.05 -4.41
N ASP A 145 -13.77 5.99 -5.15
CA ASP A 145 -15.12 5.56 -5.51
C ASP A 145 -15.78 4.75 -4.38
N VAL A 146 -17.00 4.30 -4.63
CA VAL A 146 -17.82 3.55 -3.66
C VAL A 146 -17.40 2.09 -3.49
N HIS A 147 -16.43 1.62 -4.25
CA HIS A 147 -15.97 0.23 -4.25
C HIS A 147 -14.97 -0.09 -3.13
N HIS A 148 -14.36 0.94 -2.53
CA HIS A 148 -13.33 0.78 -1.51
C HIS A 148 -13.92 0.48 -0.13
N ILE A 149 -13.46 -0.61 0.49
CA ILE A 149 -13.74 -0.94 1.89
C ILE A 149 -12.40 -1.11 2.62
N ALA A 150 -12.11 -0.20 3.55
CA ALA A 150 -10.90 -0.23 4.35
C ALA A 150 -11.04 -1.19 5.54
N PHE A 151 -10.04 -2.04 5.76
CA PHE A 151 -9.95 -2.91 6.93
C PHE A 151 -8.92 -2.40 7.94
N SER A 152 -7.82 -1.83 7.45
CA SER A 152 -6.72 -1.39 8.30
C SER A 152 -6.08 -0.12 7.74
N ARG A 153 -5.67 0.77 8.65
CA ARG A 153 -4.91 2.00 8.35
C ARG A 153 -3.53 1.94 8.99
N GLY A 154 -2.51 2.10 8.18
CA GLY A 154 -1.13 2.05 8.61
C GLY A 154 -0.58 0.62 8.70
N TRP A 155 0.73 0.54 8.77
CA TRP A 155 1.44 -0.73 8.95
C TRP A 155 1.44 -1.11 10.43
N ASN A 156 0.97 -2.32 10.72
CA ASN A 156 1.09 -2.90 12.05
C ASN A 156 2.27 -3.87 12.04
N GLU A 157 3.33 -3.52 12.72
CA GLU A 157 4.47 -4.40 12.87
C GLU A 157 4.07 -5.61 13.72
N ILE A 158 4.06 -6.78 13.09
CA ILE A 158 3.79 -8.03 13.78
C ILE A 158 5.15 -8.56 14.21
N HIS A 159 5.46 -8.41 15.50
CA HIS A 159 6.66 -9.04 16.06
C HIS A 159 6.41 -10.54 16.21
N PRO A 160 7.08 -11.41 15.44
CA PRO A 160 6.96 -12.84 15.64
C PRO A 160 7.61 -13.19 16.97
N THR A 161 6.82 -13.62 17.94
CA THR A 161 7.36 -14.22 19.14
C THR A 161 7.77 -15.65 18.79
N ILE A 162 9.08 -15.86 18.59
CA ILE A 162 9.63 -17.17 18.28
C ILE A 162 9.72 -17.96 19.58
N ILE A 163 8.80 -18.87 19.84
CA ILE A 163 8.86 -19.76 21.00
C ILE A 163 9.55 -21.09 20.65
N THR A 164 9.62 -21.47 19.40
CA THR A 164 10.36 -22.64 18.91
C THR A 164 10.66 -22.43 17.44
N ASN A 165 11.87 -22.58 17.00
CA ASN A 165 12.46 -22.59 15.65
C ASN A 165 11.52 -22.70 14.42
N LYS A 166 10.28 -22.19 14.50
CA LYS A 166 9.30 -22.16 13.42
C LYS A 166 9.14 -20.73 12.92
N THR A 167 9.44 -20.53 11.65
CA THR A 167 9.11 -19.32 10.95
C THR A 167 7.63 -19.38 10.56
N VAL A 168 6.82 -18.48 11.09
CA VAL A 168 5.43 -18.33 10.64
C VAL A 168 5.43 -17.47 9.39
N TYR A 169 5.05 -18.05 8.27
CA TYR A 169 4.90 -17.33 7.02
C TYR A 169 3.55 -16.61 7.04
N ARG A 170 3.55 -15.29 6.82
CA ARG A 170 2.33 -14.48 6.78
C ARG A 170 2.16 -13.86 5.40
N PRO A 171 0.95 -13.92 4.81
CA PRO A 171 0.68 -13.26 3.55
C PRO A 171 0.74 -11.73 3.71
N LYS A 172 1.00 -11.01 2.62
CA LYS A 172 1.08 -9.55 2.57
C LYS A 172 -0.07 -8.82 3.26
N THR A 173 -1.30 -9.34 3.11
CA THR A 173 -2.52 -8.76 3.71
C THR A 173 -2.44 -8.59 5.22
N TYR A 174 -1.68 -9.43 5.90
CA TYR A 174 -1.56 -9.34 7.36
C TYR A 174 -0.67 -8.22 7.85
N GLY A 175 0.28 -7.79 7.05
CA GLY A 175 1.19 -6.71 7.43
C GLY A 175 0.47 -5.40 7.72
N LEU A 176 -0.70 -5.17 7.11
CA LEU A 176 -1.52 -3.98 7.30
C LEU A 176 -2.68 -4.19 8.28
N GLN A 177 -2.86 -5.39 8.82
CA GLN A 177 -3.92 -5.73 9.77
C GLN A 177 -3.34 -6.03 11.15
N SER A 178 -4.09 -5.67 12.20
CA SER A 178 -3.77 -6.10 13.57
C SER A 178 -4.21 -7.54 13.75
N ILE A 179 -3.24 -8.45 13.91
CA ILE A 179 -3.49 -9.85 14.21
C ILE A 179 -2.79 -10.18 15.52
N TRP A 180 -3.55 -10.75 16.44
CA TRP A 180 -3.03 -11.25 17.69
C TRP A 180 -3.16 -12.76 17.74
N GLU A 181 -2.03 -13.46 17.92
CA GLU A 181 -1.98 -14.89 18.18
C GLU A 181 -1.15 -15.15 19.42
N GLU A 182 -1.71 -15.85 20.38
CA GLU A 182 -1.03 -16.18 21.63
C GLU A 182 -0.97 -17.69 21.83
N THR A 183 0.23 -18.21 22.11
CA THR A 183 0.45 -19.61 22.49
C THR A 183 1.11 -19.68 23.85
N THR A 184 0.51 -20.42 24.78
CA THR A 184 0.96 -20.39 26.18
C THR A 184 2.03 -21.42 26.52
N THR A 185 1.93 -22.67 26.12
CA THR A 185 2.98 -23.69 26.35
C THR A 185 2.80 -24.90 25.45
N GLY A 186 3.91 -25.52 25.02
CA GLY A 186 3.92 -26.78 24.28
C GLY A 186 4.07 -26.63 22.79
N THR A 187 4.07 -27.77 22.08
CA THR A 187 4.12 -27.80 20.62
C THR A 187 2.69 -27.73 20.08
N ILE A 188 2.36 -26.64 19.40
CA ILE A 188 1.08 -26.49 18.71
C ILE A 188 1.31 -26.73 17.22
N ASN A 189 0.61 -27.71 16.66
CA ASN A 189 0.49 -27.86 15.21
C ASN A 189 -0.85 -27.26 14.80
N TYR A 190 -0.81 -26.13 14.13
CA TYR A 190 -2.03 -25.54 13.55
C TYR A 190 -1.78 -25.13 12.10
N SER A 191 -2.87 -25.14 11.34
CA SER A 191 -2.91 -24.51 10.03
C SER A 191 -4.02 -23.47 10.04
N SER A 192 -3.73 -22.26 9.59
CA SER A 192 -4.74 -21.25 9.37
C SER A 192 -4.95 -21.08 7.86
N PHE A 193 -6.20 -21.00 7.46
CA PHE A 193 -6.60 -20.71 6.10
C PHE A 193 -7.48 -19.45 6.10
N TRP A 194 -7.16 -18.53 5.22
CA TRP A 194 -7.93 -17.31 5.03
C TRP A 194 -8.47 -17.31 3.62
N SER A 195 -9.79 -17.35 3.50
CA SER A 195 -10.47 -17.21 2.22
C SER A 195 -10.50 -15.74 1.78
N ASP A 196 -10.73 -15.55 0.49
CA ASP A 196 -11.09 -14.23 0.00
C ASP A 196 -12.35 -13.71 0.70
N PRO A 197 -12.47 -12.40 0.90
CA PRO A 197 -13.63 -11.81 1.54
C PRO A 197 -14.89 -12.07 0.71
N VAL A 198 -15.97 -12.43 1.39
CA VAL A 198 -17.29 -12.65 0.77
C VAL A 198 -18.19 -11.49 1.14
N VAL A 199 -18.76 -10.82 0.14
CA VAL A 199 -19.74 -9.75 0.30
C VAL A 199 -21.14 -10.35 0.24
N LEU A 200 -21.92 -10.18 1.31
CA LEU A 200 -23.27 -10.71 1.43
C LEU A 200 -24.33 -9.72 0.94
#